data_eccc8c27294897f2b73727dd9f35e343
#
_entry.id   eccc8c27294897f2b73727dd9f35e343
#
_cell.length_a   1.000
_cell.length_b   1.000
_cell.length_c   1.000
_cell.angle_alpha   90.00
_cell.angle_beta   90.00
_cell.angle_gamma   90.00
#
_symmetry.space_group_name_H-M   'P 1'
#
loop_
_entity.id
_entity.type
_entity.pdbx_description
1 polymer ?
#
loop_
_entity_poly.entity_id
_entity_poly.type
_entity_poly.pdbx_seq_one_letter_code
_entity_poly.pdbx_strand_id
1 'polypeptide(L)'
;MDWLQSLLWDPSSVAHIVLLYAFVVAAGVYLGKIKIFGVSLGVTFVLFAGILMGHFGFTADTHILHFIREFGLILFVFCIGLQVGPSFFSSFKKGGMTLNLLAVGIVVLNIAVALGLYYLWNGRVELPMMVGILYGAVTNTPGLGAANEALNQLNLSLIHISEPTR
;
A
#
# COMPACT_ATOMS: atom_id res chain seq x y z
N MET A 1 -28.10 -25.40 6.27
CA MET A 1 -27.48 -24.20 6.90
C MET A 1 -25.99 -24.04 6.54
N ASP A 2 -25.52 -24.88 5.63
CA ASP A 2 -24.08 -24.96 5.26
C ASP A 2 -23.54 -23.69 4.58
N TRP A 3 -24.38 -22.99 3.81
CA TRP A 3 -23.99 -21.73 3.15
C TRP A 3 -23.68 -20.59 4.14
N LEU A 4 -24.40 -20.56 5.28
CA LEU A 4 -24.21 -19.53 6.31
C LEU A 4 -22.92 -19.79 7.09
N GLN A 5 -22.59 -21.07 7.26
CA GLN A 5 -21.37 -21.50 7.90
C GLN A 5 -20.14 -21.24 7.01
N SER A 6 -20.25 -21.48 5.71
CA SER A 6 -19.20 -21.12 4.76
C SER A 6 -19.02 -19.60 4.62
N LEU A 7 -20.10 -18.82 4.68
CA LEU A 7 -20.04 -17.37 4.64
C LEU A 7 -19.33 -16.76 5.86
N LEU A 8 -19.50 -17.37 7.04
CA LEU A 8 -18.98 -16.81 8.29
C LEU A 8 -17.61 -17.36 8.71
N TRP A 9 -17.25 -18.58 8.29
CA TRP A 9 -16.11 -19.29 8.86
C TRP A 9 -15.17 -19.96 7.84
N ASP A 10 -15.49 -19.94 6.55
CA ASP A 10 -14.68 -20.59 5.54
C ASP A 10 -13.64 -19.62 4.94
N PRO A 11 -12.35 -19.72 5.29
CA PRO A 11 -11.30 -18.82 4.81
C PRO A 11 -11.06 -18.90 3.29
N SER A 12 -11.51 -19.98 2.64
CA SER A 12 -11.37 -20.20 1.20
C SER A 12 -12.51 -19.60 0.38
N SER A 13 -13.62 -19.23 1.07
CA SER A 13 -14.79 -18.65 0.42
C SER A 13 -14.56 -17.19 0.05
N VAL A 14 -14.67 -16.85 -1.23
CA VAL A 14 -14.60 -15.46 -1.70
C VAL A 14 -15.67 -14.59 -1.02
N ALA A 15 -16.87 -15.14 -0.79
CA ALA A 15 -17.96 -14.43 -0.13
C ALA A 15 -17.61 -14.09 1.33
N HIS A 16 -16.98 -15.01 2.06
CA HIS A 16 -16.46 -14.77 3.41
C HIS A 16 -15.45 -13.62 3.43
N ILE A 17 -14.48 -13.68 2.53
CA ILE A 17 -13.41 -12.67 2.46
C ILE A 17 -13.97 -11.29 2.12
N VAL A 18 -14.88 -11.20 1.15
CA VAL A 18 -15.53 -9.92 0.78
C VAL A 18 -16.34 -9.37 1.95
N LEU A 19 -17.08 -10.22 2.66
CA LEU A 19 -17.86 -9.82 3.84
C LEU A 19 -16.94 -9.34 4.97
N LEU A 20 -15.84 -10.04 5.22
CA LEU A 20 -14.84 -9.66 6.22
C LEU A 20 -14.23 -8.29 5.89
N TYR A 21 -13.82 -8.08 4.64
CA TYR A 21 -13.28 -6.79 4.19
C TYR A 21 -14.31 -5.66 4.30
N ALA A 22 -15.55 -5.90 3.86
CA ALA A 22 -16.62 -4.92 3.98
C ALA A 22 -16.87 -4.52 5.44
N PHE A 23 -16.85 -5.50 6.35
CA PHE A 23 -16.99 -5.26 7.79
C PHE A 23 -15.82 -4.45 8.34
N VAL A 24 -14.58 -4.84 8.04
CA VAL A 24 -13.36 -4.16 8.50
C VAL A 24 -13.31 -2.72 8.00
N VAL A 25 -13.64 -2.50 6.72
CA VAL A 25 -13.68 -1.16 6.13
C VAL A 25 -14.79 -0.32 6.77
N ALA A 26 -15.99 -0.86 6.91
CA ALA A 26 -17.12 -0.14 7.53
C ALA A 26 -16.83 0.22 9.00
N ALA A 27 -16.35 -0.75 9.78
CA ALA A 27 -15.97 -0.54 11.18
C ALA A 27 -14.83 0.48 11.30
N GLY A 28 -13.79 0.35 10.48
CA GLY A 28 -12.65 1.27 10.48
C GLY A 28 -13.04 2.70 10.10
N VAL A 29 -13.86 2.88 9.07
CA VAL A 29 -14.36 4.20 8.66
C VAL A 29 -15.27 4.79 9.74
N TYR A 30 -16.12 3.99 10.36
CA TYR A 30 -16.99 4.45 11.44
C TYR A 30 -16.19 4.89 12.66
N LEU A 31 -15.24 4.08 13.11
CA LEU A 31 -14.33 4.39 14.21
C LEU A 31 -13.42 5.58 13.89
N GLY A 32 -13.00 5.71 12.64
CA GLY A 32 -12.17 6.82 12.16
C GLY A 32 -12.84 8.21 12.26
N LYS A 33 -14.18 8.26 12.40
CA LYS A 33 -14.92 9.50 12.64
C LYS A 33 -14.82 9.97 14.09
N ILE A 34 -14.44 9.10 15.01
CA ILE A 34 -14.31 9.43 16.43
C ILE A 34 -13.06 10.30 16.60
N LYS A 35 -13.26 11.48 17.19
CA LYS A 35 -12.16 12.40 17.51
C LYS A 35 -11.58 12.05 18.87
N ILE A 36 -10.32 11.66 18.90
CA ILE A 36 -9.57 11.43 20.12
C ILE A 36 -8.64 12.63 20.33
N PHE A 37 -8.79 13.34 21.43
CA PHE A 37 -8.05 14.58 21.73
C PHE A 37 -8.14 15.65 20.62
N GLY A 38 -9.29 15.72 19.92
CA GLY A 38 -9.49 16.68 18.84
C GLY A 38 -8.93 16.27 17.47
N VAL A 39 -8.24 15.15 17.39
CA VAL A 39 -7.68 14.58 16.14
C VAL A 39 -8.51 13.38 15.71
N SER A 40 -8.93 13.36 14.44
CA SER A 40 -9.54 12.17 13.83
C SER A 40 -8.48 11.38 13.09
N LEU A 41 -8.37 10.08 13.36
CA LEU A 41 -7.44 9.19 12.68
C LEU A 41 -7.93 8.79 11.27
N GLY A 42 -9.19 9.13 10.94
CA GLY A 42 -9.75 8.95 9.60
C GLY A 42 -9.66 7.50 9.11
N VAL A 43 -9.24 7.33 7.86
CA VAL A 43 -9.15 6.04 7.18
C VAL A 43 -8.09 5.11 7.80
N THR A 44 -7.15 5.65 8.58
CA THR A 44 -6.11 4.86 9.27
C THR A 44 -6.70 3.84 10.24
N PHE A 45 -7.90 4.11 10.79
CA PHE A 45 -8.60 3.15 11.63
C PHE A 45 -8.95 1.84 10.92
N VAL A 46 -9.06 1.83 9.60
CA VAL A 46 -9.27 0.59 8.82
C VAL A 46 -8.10 -0.37 9.02
N LEU A 47 -6.86 0.17 9.06
CA LEU A 47 -5.67 -0.64 9.35
C LEU A 47 -5.76 -1.28 10.73
N PHE A 48 -6.11 -0.51 11.76
CA PHE A 48 -6.23 -1.03 13.12
C PHE A 48 -7.38 -2.04 13.24
N ALA A 49 -8.51 -1.81 12.58
CA ALA A 49 -9.61 -2.77 12.53
C ALA A 49 -9.17 -4.08 11.86
N GLY A 50 -8.39 -4.02 10.78
CA GLY A 50 -7.82 -5.19 10.11
C GLY A 50 -6.85 -5.97 11.01
N ILE A 51 -5.95 -5.29 11.71
CA ILE A 51 -5.02 -5.90 12.68
C ILE A 51 -5.80 -6.60 13.79
N LEU A 52 -6.84 -5.97 14.30
CA LEU A 52 -7.68 -6.54 15.36
C LEU A 52 -8.38 -7.81 14.89
N MET A 53 -8.94 -7.80 13.67
CA MET A 53 -9.57 -9.01 13.09
C MET A 53 -8.56 -10.13 12.87
N GLY A 54 -7.36 -9.84 12.38
CA GLY A 54 -6.27 -10.81 12.28
C GLY A 54 -5.86 -11.38 13.63
N HIS A 55 -5.85 -10.55 14.68
CA HIS A 55 -5.58 -11.02 16.05
C HIS A 55 -6.66 -11.97 16.59
N PHE A 56 -7.91 -11.78 16.23
CA PHE A 56 -9.01 -12.69 16.58
C PHE A 56 -9.01 -14.00 15.76
N GLY A 57 -8.03 -14.20 14.90
CA GLY A 57 -7.87 -15.43 14.13
C GLY A 57 -8.68 -15.48 12.83
N PHE A 58 -9.27 -14.38 12.39
CA PHE A 58 -9.87 -14.31 11.05
C PHE A 58 -8.76 -14.33 10.00
N THR A 59 -8.74 -15.40 9.22
CA THR A 59 -7.78 -15.62 8.15
C THR A 59 -8.49 -15.67 6.81
N ALA A 60 -7.76 -15.37 5.74
CA ALA A 60 -8.28 -15.41 4.39
C ALA A 60 -7.24 -16.09 3.49
N ASP A 61 -7.70 -16.70 2.41
CA ASP A 61 -6.82 -17.33 1.42
C ASP A 61 -5.83 -16.33 0.85
N THR A 62 -4.56 -16.73 0.79
CA THR A 62 -3.44 -15.85 0.39
C THR A 62 -3.57 -15.39 -1.06
N HIS A 63 -4.08 -16.23 -1.97
CA HIS A 63 -4.25 -15.87 -3.37
C HIS A 63 -5.34 -14.82 -3.56
N ILE A 64 -6.44 -14.97 -2.82
CA ILE A 64 -7.55 -14.01 -2.85
C ILE A 64 -7.11 -12.69 -2.23
N LEU A 65 -6.36 -12.74 -1.11
CA LEU A 65 -5.78 -11.54 -0.49
C LEU A 65 -4.85 -10.79 -1.45
N HIS A 66 -4.00 -11.51 -2.17
CA HIS A 66 -3.09 -10.94 -3.16
C HIS A 66 -3.87 -10.24 -4.27
N PHE A 67 -4.88 -10.92 -4.84
CA PHE A 67 -5.75 -10.34 -5.86
C PHE A 67 -6.45 -9.06 -5.37
N ILE A 68 -7.07 -9.09 -4.17
CA ILE A 68 -7.77 -7.92 -3.61
C ILE A 68 -6.80 -6.76 -3.38
N ARG A 69 -5.58 -7.03 -2.91
CA ARG A 69 -4.54 -6.01 -2.71
C ARG A 69 -4.17 -5.33 -4.03
N GLU A 70 -3.90 -6.11 -5.07
CA GLU A 70 -3.54 -5.57 -6.38
C GLU A 70 -4.69 -4.80 -7.02
N PHE A 71 -5.88 -5.37 -7.00
CA PHE A 71 -7.08 -4.71 -7.51
C PHE A 71 -7.36 -3.40 -6.76
N GLY A 72 -7.23 -3.42 -5.43
CA GLY A 72 -7.36 -2.23 -4.60
C GLY A 72 -6.33 -1.15 -4.92
N LEU A 73 -5.09 -1.54 -5.20
CA LEU A 73 -4.04 -0.61 -5.62
C LEU A 73 -4.35 0.02 -6.99
N ILE A 74 -4.81 -0.78 -7.95
CA ILE A 74 -5.22 -0.29 -9.28
C ILE A 74 -6.37 0.73 -9.14
N LEU A 75 -7.40 0.39 -8.37
CA LEU A 75 -8.53 1.29 -8.13
C LEU A 75 -8.08 2.58 -7.42
N PHE A 76 -7.17 2.49 -6.46
CA PHE A 76 -6.63 3.64 -5.75
C PHE A 76 -5.91 4.60 -6.71
N VAL A 77 -5.01 4.08 -7.54
CA VAL A 77 -4.29 4.88 -8.55
C VAL A 77 -5.26 5.49 -9.57
N PHE A 78 -6.24 4.72 -10.03
CA PHE A 78 -7.27 5.19 -10.95
C PHE A 78 -8.10 6.34 -10.35
N CYS A 79 -8.57 6.19 -9.12
CA CYS A 79 -9.32 7.24 -8.43
C CYS A 79 -8.52 8.53 -8.23
N ILE A 80 -7.22 8.40 -7.86
CA ILE A 80 -6.32 9.57 -7.80
C ILE A 80 -6.20 10.22 -9.17
N GLY A 81 -6.02 9.43 -10.22
CA GLY A 81 -5.94 9.94 -11.59
C GLY A 81 -7.20 10.72 -12.01
N LEU A 82 -8.38 10.20 -11.68
CA LEU A 82 -9.65 10.90 -11.92
C LEU A 82 -9.77 12.20 -11.14
N GLN A 83 -9.31 12.21 -9.89
CA GLN A 83 -9.38 13.39 -9.01
C GLN A 83 -8.40 14.50 -9.45
N VAL A 84 -7.19 14.13 -9.80
CA VAL A 84 -6.11 15.07 -10.11
C VAL A 84 -6.10 15.47 -11.59
N GLY A 85 -6.53 14.56 -12.49
CA GLY A 85 -6.45 14.73 -13.95
C GLY A 85 -7.01 16.07 -14.46
N PRO A 86 -8.24 16.47 -14.10
CA PRO A 86 -8.85 17.71 -14.60
C PRO A 86 -8.07 18.98 -14.21
N SER A 87 -7.41 18.98 -13.06
CA SER A 87 -6.66 20.14 -12.55
C SER A 87 -5.17 20.10 -12.91
N PHE A 88 -4.67 18.96 -13.38
CA PHE A 88 -3.24 18.74 -13.62
C PHE A 88 -2.65 19.78 -14.58
N PHE A 89 -3.20 19.88 -15.78
CA PHE A 89 -2.69 20.83 -16.79
C PHE A 89 -2.94 22.30 -16.44
N SER A 90 -4.01 22.59 -15.73
CA SER A 90 -4.30 23.97 -15.29
C SER A 90 -3.33 24.44 -14.21
N SER A 91 -2.85 23.52 -13.38
CA SER A 91 -1.88 23.80 -12.33
C SER A 91 -0.52 24.24 -12.87
N PHE A 92 -0.14 23.79 -14.07
CA PHE A 92 1.09 24.27 -14.72
C PHE A 92 1.01 25.71 -15.22
N LYS A 93 -0.19 26.18 -15.62
CA LYS A 93 -0.37 27.51 -16.24
C LYS A 93 -0.46 28.67 -15.25
N LYS A 94 -0.87 28.46 -14.02
CA LYS A 94 -1.15 29.50 -13.01
C LYS A 94 -0.13 29.56 -11.86
N GLY A 95 1.16 29.65 -12.17
CA GLY A 95 2.22 29.73 -11.14
C GLY A 95 2.54 28.38 -10.46
N GLY A 96 1.93 27.30 -10.90
CA GLY A 96 2.17 25.95 -10.38
C GLY A 96 3.56 25.39 -10.72
N MET A 97 4.30 26.00 -11.65
CA MET A 97 5.64 25.56 -12.01
C MET A 97 6.59 25.56 -10.81
N THR A 98 6.53 26.60 -9.98
CA THR A 98 7.36 26.70 -8.77
C THR A 98 7.02 25.60 -7.76
N LEU A 99 5.73 25.33 -7.54
CA LEU A 99 5.28 24.27 -6.63
C LEU A 99 5.64 22.88 -7.18
N ASN A 100 5.50 22.67 -8.48
CA ASN A 100 5.89 21.42 -9.13
C ASN A 100 7.39 21.17 -9.05
N LEU A 101 8.21 22.21 -9.29
CA LEU A 101 9.66 22.11 -9.15
C LEU A 101 10.07 21.81 -7.71
N LEU A 102 9.38 22.40 -6.74
CA LEU A 102 9.60 22.15 -5.32
C LEU A 102 9.21 20.71 -4.95
N ALA A 103 8.10 20.21 -5.48
CA ALA A 103 7.67 18.82 -5.27
C ALA A 103 8.69 17.83 -5.86
N VAL A 104 9.16 18.07 -7.09
CA VAL A 104 10.23 17.27 -7.70
C VAL A 104 11.51 17.34 -6.87
N GLY A 105 11.89 18.53 -6.40
CA GLY A 105 13.04 18.72 -5.51
C GLY A 105 12.95 17.90 -4.22
N ILE A 106 11.78 17.89 -3.59
CA ILE A 106 11.52 17.07 -2.38
C ILE A 106 11.68 15.58 -2.69
N VAL A 107 11.13 15.10 -3.80
CA VAL A 107 11.25 13.68 -4.19
C VAL A 107 12.71 13.31 -4.43
N VAL A 108 13.45 14.13 -5.19
CA VAL A 108 14.88 13.89 -5.45
C VAL A 108 15.69 13.92 -4.15
N LEU A 109 15.41 14.87 -3.26
CA LEU A 109 16.07 14.97 -1.96
C LEU A 109 15.80 13.73 -1.09
N ASN A 110 14.57 13.24 -1.06
CA ASN A 110 14.22 12.02 -0.33
C ASN A 110 15.00 10.81 -0.85
N ILE A 111 15.10 10.66 -2.17
CA ILE A 111 15.88 9.58 -2.78
C ILE A 111 17.36 9.72 -2.45
N ALA A 112 17.91 10.93 -2.54
CA ALA A 112 19.31 11.19 -2.23
C ALA A 112 19.65 10.89 -0.76
N VAL A 113 18.76 11.27 0.18
CA VAL A 113 18.91 10.96 1.61
C VAL A 113 18.83 9.46 1.84
N ALA A 114 17.86 8.75 1.23
CA ALA A 114 17.73 7.31 1.37
C ALA A 114 18.98 6.56 0.85
N LEU A 115 19.49 6.94 -0.31
CA LEU A 115 20.73 6.39 -0.86
C LEU A 115 21.93 6.74 0.03
N GLY A 116 22.04 7.97 0.50
CA GLY A 116 23.08 8.39 1.41
C GLY A 116 23.10 7.56 2.69
N LEU A 117 21.93 7.35 3.31
CA LEU A 117 21.80 6.49 4.50
C LEU A 117 22.13 5.03 4.20
N TYR A 118 21.70 4.52 3.04
CA TYR A 118 22.01 3.15 2.61
C TYR A 118 23.53 2.92 2.53
N TYR A 119 24.26 3.84 1.89
CA TYR A 119 25.72 3.76 1.79
C TYR A 119 26.43 3.99 3.13
N LEU A 120 25.93 4.91 3.95
CA LEU A 120 26.51 5.20 5.28
C LEU A 120 26.40 4.01 6.22
N TRP A 121 25.29 3.27 6.14
CA TRP A 121 25.04 2.09 7.00
C TRP A 121 25.73 0.82 6.48
N ASN A 122 26.43 0.91 5.36
CA ASN A 122 27.36 -0.10 4.84
C ASN A 122 26.86 -1.55 4.93
N GLY A 123 25.70 -1.82 4.34
CA GLY A 123 25.14 -3.17 4.23
C GLY A 123 24.41 -3.69 5.48
N ARG A 124 24.21 -2.88 6.53
CA ARG A 124 23.38 -3.27 7.68
C ARG A 124 21.89 -3.27 7.40
N VAL A 125 21.48 -2.56 6.35
CA VAL A 125 20.09 -2.47 5.89
C VAL A 125 20.03 -2.99 4.47
N GLU A 126 19.19 -3.97 4.22
CA GLU A 126 18.98 -4.51 2.88
C GLU A 126 18.23 -3.51 2.00
N LEU A 127 18.47 -3.56 0.70
CA LEU A 127 17.84 -2.65 -0.27
C LEU A 127 16.30 -2.67 -0.19
N PRO A 128 15.61 -3.82 -0.09
CA PRO A 128 14.16 -3.86 0.05
C PRO A 128 13.67 -3.15 1.31
N MET A 129 14.40 -3.27 2.42
CA MET A 129 14.06 -2.60 3.68
C MET A 129 14.22 -1.07 3.57
N MET A 130 15.29 -0.60 2.92
CA MET A 130 15.49 0.83 2.68
C MET A 130 14.40 1.43 1.78
N VAL A 131 13.98 0.69 0.75
CA VAL A 131 12.86 1.09 -0.13
C VAL A 131 11.56 1.17 0.67
N GLY A 132 11.29 0.22 1.55
CA GLY A 132 10.14 0.24 2.47
C GLY A 132 10.15 1.46 3.39
N ILE A 133 11.31 1.79 3.97
CA ILE A 133 11.49 2.99 4.82
C ILE A 133 11.24 4.27 4.02
N LEU A 134 11.80 4.38 2.82
CA LEU A 134 11.63 5.55 1.96
C LEU A 134 10.16 5.82 1.64
N TYR A 135 9.44 4.81 1.16
CA TYR A 135 8.04 4.98 0.79
C TYR A 135 7.12 5.10 2.00
N GLY A 136 7.46 4.45 3.11
CA GLY A 136 6.75 4.57 4.39
C GLY A 136 6.86 5.97 4.99
N ALA A 137 8.07 6.56 4.98
CA ALA A 137 8.32 7.89 5.53
C ALA A 137 7.50 9.00 4.83
N VAL A 138 7.27 8.86 3.53
CA VAL A 138 6.48 9.83 2.74
C VAL A 138 5.04 9.38 2.49
N THR A 139 4.60 8.28 3.08
CA THR A 139 3.26 7.70 2.93
C THR A 139 2.88 7.49 1.45
N ASN A 140 3.84 7.04 0.63
CA ASN A 140 3.64 6.82 -0.80
C ASN A 140 3.25 5.37 -1.09
N THR A 141 1.99 5.02 -0.87
CA THR A 141 1.45 3.66 -1.09
C THR A 141 1.57 3.19 -2.55
N PRO A 142 1.26 4.02 -3.58
CA PRO A 142 1.46 3.61 -4.97
C PRO A 142 2.92 3.30 -5.31
N GLY A 143 3.84 4.12 -4.80
CA GLY A 143 5.27 3.91 -4.99
C GLY A 143 5.76 2.63 -4.32
N LEU A 144 5.27 2.32 -3.12
CA LEU A 144 5.59 1.07 -2.43
C LEU A 144 5.07 -0.15 -3.21
N GLY A 145 3.85 -0.06 -3.77
CA GLY A 145 3.30 -1.11 -4.62
C GLY A 145 4.16 -1.37 -5.86
N ALA A 146 4.52 -0.32 -6.59
CA ALA A 146 5.40 -0.42 -7.77
C ALA A 146 6.79 -0.96 -7.41
N ALA A 147 7.36 -0.55 -6.27
CA ALA A 147 8.65 -1.05 -5.80
C ALA A 147 8.61 -2.53 -5.44
N ASN A 148 7.54 -2.99 -4.78
CA ASN A 148 7.36 -4.42 -4.49
C ASN A 148 7.28 -5.25 -5.77
N GLU A 149 6.55 -4.77 -6.77
CA GLU A 149 6.47 -5.46 -8.06
C GLU A 149 7.85 -5.52 -8.74
N ALA A 150 8.59 -4.43 -8.77
CA ALA A 150 9.94 -4.40 -9.32
C ALA A 150 10.90 -5.34 -8.56
N LEU A 151 10.81 -5.39 -7.23
CA LEU A 151 11.62 -6.30 -6.41
C LEU A 151 11.27 -7.78 -6.68
N ASN A 152 9.99 -8.10 -6.84
CA ASN A 152 9.55 -9.46 -7.20
C ASN A 152 10.11 -9.89 -8.55
N GLN A 153 10.08 -8.99 -9.56
CA GLN A 153 10.65 -9.26 -10.87
C GLN A 153 12.17 -9.47 -10.82
N LEU A 154 12.88 -8.68 -10.01
CA LEU A 154 14.33 -8.84 -9.81
C LEU A 154 14.67 -10.17 -9.12
N ASN A 155 13.92 -10.56 -8.10
CA ASN A 155 14.10 -11.85 -7.43
C ASN A 155 13.85 -13.04 -8.37
N LEU A 156 12.82 -12.96 -9.21
CA LEU A 156 12.58 -13.98 -10.26
C LEU A 156 13.72 -14.01 -11.27
N SER A 157 14.25 -12.87 -11.67
CA SER A 157 15.40 -12.78 -12.56
C SER A 157 16.66 -13.41 -11.96
N LEU A 158 16.92 -13.18 -10.67
CA LEU A 158 18.06 -13.78 -9.97
C LEU A 158 17.93 -15.29 -9.81
N ILE A 159 16.73 -15.82 -9.60
CA ILE A 159 16.47 -17.27 -9.55
C ILE A 159 16.77 -17.91 -10.91
N HIS A 160 16.36 -17.30 -12.01
CA HIS A 160 16.64 -17.79 -13.36
C HIS A 160 18.13 -17.74 -13.75
N ILE A 161 18.90 -16.79 -13.18
CA ILE A 161 20.35 -16.70 -13.42
C ILE A 161 21.12 -17.75 -12.58
N SER A 162 20.58 -18.15 -11.44
CA SER A 162 21.21 -19.12 -10.53
C SER A 162 20.90 -20.57 -10.85
N GLU A 163 19.93 -20.87 -11.72
CA GLU A 163 19.70 -22.22 -12.21
C GLU A 163 20.68 -22.54 -13.34
N PRO A 164 21.66 -23.45 -13.13
CA PRO A 164 22.48 -23.93 -14.23
C PRO A 164 21.58 -24.70 -15.19
N THR A 165 21.53 -24.23 -16.43
CA THR A 165 20.92 -24.99 -17.54
C THR A 165 21.45 -26.43 -17.55
N ARG A 166 20.60 -27.35 -17.12
CA ARG A 166 20.78 -28.78 -17.36
C ARG A 166 20.17 -29.16 -18.69
#